data_5cd58b6e90c4b7aa794edb53e96cce98
#
_entry.id   5cd58b6e90c4b7aa794edb53e96cce98
#
_cell.length_a   1.000
_cell.length_b   1.000
_cell.length_c   1.000
_cell.angle_alpha   90.00
_cell.angle_beta   90.00
_cell.angle_gamma   90.00
#
_symmetry.space_group_name_H-M   'P 1'
#
loop_
_entity.id
_entity.type
_entity.pdbx_description
1 polymer ?
#
loop_
_entity_poly.entity_id
_entity_poly.type
_entity_poly.pdbx_seq_one_letter_code
_entity_poly.pdbx_strand_id
1 'polypeptide(L)'
;MITSVLTIFAAASLTNVFPAIDSHPTYSFGGSNALAAQIQQGAPADILASANTSIPEKLYGAGLVEKPILFTRNELILIVPRSNPAHIHSVFDLRRNGVKLDVAAPGVPVGDYTRIVLHNLGLDDALQNVVSNETDVRDVLAKVALGEADAGFVYTTDARTVRGKVATIGIRWSAQPIVQYAVAVVKSSKHLTAARAYVTKLLRPIAQRKLRAAGFLPRK
;
A
#
# COMPACT_ATOMS: atom_id res chain seq x y z
N MET A 1 -9.07 29.27 -19.31
CA MET A 1 -8.03 28.20 -19.30
C MET A 1 -8.68 26.97 -18.69
N ILE A 2 -8.88 25.90 -19.46
CA ILE A 2 -9.33 24.61 -18.93
C ILE A 2 -8.16 24.07 -18.13
N THR A 3 -8.25 24.13 -16.81
CA THR A 3 -7.30 23.46 -15.93
C THR A 3 -7.43 21.96 -16.18
N SER A 4 -6.48 21.36 -16.88
CA SER A 4 -6.46 19.94 -17.13
C SER A 4 -6.37 19.20 -15.80
N VAL A 5 -7.34 18.34 -15.52
CA VAL A 5 -7.41 17.53 -14.31
C VAL A 5 -6.41 16.39 -14.45
N LEU A 6 -5.45 16.30 -13.53
CA LEU A 6 -4.51 15.18 -13.49
C LEU A 6 -5.21 13.86 -13.16
N THR A 7 -4.82 12.79 -13.82
CA THR A 7 -5.19 11.41 -13.48
C THR A 7 -4.04 10.75 -12.73
N ILE A 8 -4.25 10.40 -11.47
CA ILE A 8 -3.22 9.84 -10.59
C ILE A 8 -3.57 8.40 -10.24
N PHE A 9 -2.74 7.47 -10.64
CA PHE A 9 -2.80 6.08 -10.23
C PHE A 9 -2.03 5.92 -8.91
N ALA A 10 -2.71 5.54 -7.84
CA ALA A 10 -2.15 5.53 -6.50
C ALA A 10 -2.46 4.22 -5.75
N ALA A 11 -1.49 3.73 -5.01
CA ALA A 11 -1.66 2.56 -4.14
C ALA A 11 -2.89 2.71 -3.24
N ALA A 12 -3.66 1.64 -3.05
CA ALA A 12 -4.92 1.62 -2.29
C ALA A 12 -4.77 2.21 -0.86
N SER A 13 -3.62 2.03 -0.23
CA SER A 13 -3.30 2.64 1.08
C SER A 13 -3.27 4.17 1.09
N LEU A 14 -3.23 4.83 -0.07
CA LEU A 14 -3.21 6.29 -0.23
C LEU A 14 -4.61 6.91 -0.37
N THR A 15 -5.67 6.07 -0.44
CA THR A 15 -7.06 6.49 -0.72
C THR A 15 -7.55 7.64 0.17
N ASN A 16 -7.20 7.62 1.44
CA ASN A 16 -7.67 8.66 2.37
C ASN A 16 -6.79 9.90 2.38
N VAL A 17 -5.47 9.75 2.20
CA VAL A 17 -4.53 10.84 2.38
C VAL A 17 -4.32 11.69 1.12
N PHE A 18 -4.35 11.10 -0.08
CA PHE A 18 -4.13 11.84 -1.32
C PHE A 18 -5.21 12.88 -1.60
N PRO A 19 -6.53 12.57 -1.53
CA PRO A 19 -7.57 13.57 -1.66
C PRO A 19 -7.50 14.64 -0.56
N ALA A 20 -7.04 14.30 0.64
CA ALA A 20 -6.83 15.27 1.71
C ALA A 20 -5.64 16.20 1.43
N ILE A 21 -4.62 15.78 0.66
CA ILE A 21 -3.50 16.62 0.22
C ILE A 21 -3.95 17.54 -0.92
N ASP A 22 -4.64 16.98 -1.89
CA ASP A 22 -5.16 17.70 -3.06
C ASP A 22 -6.44 17.02 -3.57
N SER A 23 -7.55 17.73 -3.60
CA SER A 23 -8.84 17.20 -4.06
C SER A 23 -9.12 17.43 -5.54
N HIS A 24 -8.22 18.12 -6.28
CA HIS A 24 -8.45 18.46 -7.69
C HIS A 24 -8.18 17.30 -8.67
N PRO A 25 -7.16 16.44 -8.47
CA PRO A 25 -6.90 15.33 -9.38
C PRO A 25 -8.01 14.28 -9.33
N THR A 26 -8.17 13.55 -10.44
CA THR A 26 -8.90 12.29 -10.47
C THR A 26 -7.95 11.18 -9.99
N TYR A 27 -8.37 10.40 -9.01
CA TYR A 27 -7.60 9.31 -8.46
C TYR A 27 -8.17 7.96 -8.87
N SER A 28 -7.28 7.05 -9.30
CA SER A 28 -7.56 5.62 -9.42
C SER A 28 -6.74 4.89 -8.37
N PHE A 29 -7.41 4.25 -7.41
CA PHE A 29 -6.77 3.53 -6.32
C PHE A 29 -6.84 2.02 -6.56
N GLY A 30 -5.75 1.30 -6.20
CA GLY A 30 -5.67 -0.15 -6.34
C GLY A 30 -4.29 -0.70 -6.01
N GLY A 31 -4.07 -1.97 -6.28
CA GLY A 31 -2.76 -2.60 -6.17
C GLY A 31 -1.75 -1.94 -7.11
N SER A 32 -0.58 -1.58 -6.60
CA SER A 32 0.43 -0.87 -7.40
C SER A 32 0.86 -1.66 -8.65
N ASN A 33 0.87 -2.98 -8.56
CA ASN A 33 1.16 -3.88 -9.69
C ASN A 33 0.10 -3.82 -10.79
N ALA A 34 -1.19 -3.81 -10.41
CA ALA A 34 -2.30 -3.70 -11.36
C ALA A 34 -2.30 -2.32 -12.05
N LEU A 35 -2.07 -1.25 -11.30
CA LEU A 35 -1.96 0.11 -11.84
C LEU A 35 -0.76 0.25 -12.79
N ALA A 36 0.37 -0.37 -12.46
CA ALA A 36 1.53 -0.40 -13.33
C ALA A 36 1.27 -1.16 -14.64
N ALA A 37 0.57 -2.29 -14.57
CA ALA A 37 0.16 -3.06 -15.75
C ALA A 37 -0.75 -2.24 -16.67
N GLN A 38 -1.68 -1.47 -16.11
CA GLN A 38 -2.52 -0.55 -16.88
C GLN A 38 -1.68 0.53 -17.60
N ILE A 39 -0.66 1.10 -16.94
CA ILE A 39 0.27 2.06 -17.58
C ILE A 39 1.04 1.39 -18.72
N GLN A 40 1.52 0.15 -18.54
CA GLN A 40 2.19 -0.61 -19.59
C GLN A 40 1.29 -0.87 -20.80
N GLN A 41 -0.02 -0.98 -20.58
CA GLN A 41 -1.06 -1.14 -21.61
C GLN A 41 -1.53 0.19 -22.20
N GLY A 42 -0.92 1.32 -21.81
CA GLY A 42 -1.22 2.63 -22.37
C GLY A 42 -2.37 3.39 -21.68
N ALA A 43 -2.77 3.00 -20.48
CA ALA A 43 -3.78 3.74 -19.72
C ALA A 43 -3.34 5.21 -19.50
N PRO A 44 -4.27 6.18 -19.64
CA PRO A 44 -3.97 7.61 -19.60
C PRO A 44 -3.75 8.11 -18.16
N ALA A 45 -2.69 7.64 -17.51
CA ALA A 45 -2.26 8.15 -16.22
C ALA A 45 -1.21 9.24 -16.38
N ASP A 46 -1.23 10.24 -15.51
CA ASP A 46 -0.22 11.29 -15.43
C ASP A 46 0.87 10.96 -14.40
N ILE A 47 0.49 10.28 -13.31
CA ILE A 47 1.36 9.96 -12.18
C ILE A 47 1.05 8.54 -11.68
N LEU A 48 2.10 7.80 -11.32
CA LEU A 48 2.01 6.58 -10.52
C LEU A 48 2.59 6.83 -9.12
N ALA A 49 1.82 6.54 -8.06
CA ALA A 49 2.27 6.53 -6.67
C ALA A 49 2.15 5.10 -6.11
N SER A 50 3.28 4.42 -5.98
CA SER A 50 3.39 3.01 -5.60
C SER A 50 3.72 2.83 -4.12
N ALA A 51 3.21 1.73 -3.51
CA ALA A 51 3.55 1.32 -2.15
C ALA A 51 4.89 0.54 -2.05
N ASN A 52 5.67 0.50 -3.12
CA ASN A 52 7.06 0.04 -3.14
C ASN A 52 7.88 0.85 -4.15
N THR A 53 9.19 0.63 -4.18
CA THR A 53 10.10 1.28 -5.13
C THR A 53 10.30 0.44 -6.40
N SER A 54 10.23 -0.89 -6.29
CA SER A 54 10.59 -1.80 -7.38
C SER A 54 9.67 -1.68 -8.59
N ILE A 55 8.37 -1.44 -8.38
CA ILE A 55 7.39 -1.29 -9.46
C ILE A 55 7.68 -0.05 -10.31
N PRO A 56 7.77 1.18 -9.76
CA PRO A 56 8.07 2.34 -10.57
C PRO A 56 9.51 2.32 -11.12
N GLU A 57 10.47 1.66 -10.47
CA GLU A 57 11.81 1.45 -11.03
C GLU A 57 11.80 0.55 -12.27
N LYS A 58 11.00 -0.53 -12.27
CA LYS A 58 10.79 -1.36 -13.46
C LYS A 58 10.19 -0.57 -14.62
N LEU A 59 9.18 0.27 -14.35
CA LEU A 59 8.58 1.14 -15.37
C LEU A 59 9.56 2.20 -15.87
N TYR A 60 10.44 2.71 -15.01
CA TYR A 60 11.50 3.64 -15.39
C TYR A 60 12.52 2.96 -16.32
N GLY A 61 12.96 1.75 -15.99
CA GLY A 61 13.83 0.94 -16.84
C GLY A 61 13.21 0.63 -18.20
N ALA A 62 11.88 0.45 -18.27
CA ALA A 62 11.11 0.29 -19.51
C ALA A 62 10.86 1.62 -20.26
N GLY A 63 11.31 2.75 -19.73
CA GLY A 63 11.16 4.06 -20.38
C GLY A 63 9.76 4.69 -20.25
N LEU A 64 8.85 4.11 -19.44
CA LEU A 64 7.45 4.52 -19.35
C LEU A 64 7.20 5.66 -18.36
N VAL A 65 8.04 5.79 -17.34
CA VAL A 65 7.93 6.86 -16.33
C VAL A 65 9.25 7.62 -16.20
N GLU A 66 9.19 8.80 -15.60
CA GLU A 66 10.38 9.53 -15.15
C GLU A 66 10.99 8.84 -13.93
N LYS A 67 12.22 9.22 -13.55
CA LYS A 67 12.93 8.64 -12.39
C LYS A 67 12.06 8.75 -11.14
N PRO A 68 11.79 7.62 -10.47
CA PRO A 68 10.97 7.59 -9.27
C PRO A 68 11.58 8.39 -8.11
N ILE A 69 10.72 8.98 -7.29
CA ILE A 69 11.11 9.78 -6.12
C ILE A 69 10.45 9.19 -4.88
N LEU A 70 11.24 8.91 -3.84
CA LEU A 70 10.71 8.52 -2.53
C LEU A 70 9.97 9.69 -1.89
N PHE A 71 8.74 9.46 -1.43
CA PHE A 71 7.96 10.54 -0.80
C PHE A 71 7.47 10.22 0.61
N THR A 72 7.39 8.94 1.00
CA THR A 72 7.01 8.53 2.36
C THR A 72 7.40 7.07 2.63
N ARG A 73 7.19 6.60 3.88
CA ARG A 73 7.38 5.21 4.31
C ARG A 73 6.18 4.74 5.13
N ASN A 74 6.11 3.44 5.38
CA ASN A 74 5.07 2.83 6.20
C ASN A 74 5.65 1.64 6.98
N GLU A 75 4.81 0.94 7.75
CA GLU A 75 5.13 -0.30 8.46
C GLU A 75 3.98 -1.28 8.31
N LEU A 76 4.29 -2.57 8.32
CA LEU A 76 3.28 -3.60 8.39
C LEU A 76 2.81 -3.82 9.83
N ILE A 77 1.55 -4.22 9.93
CA ILE A 77 0.94 -4.67 11.17
C ILE A 77 0.03 -5.85 10.87
N LEU A 78 -0.03 -6.81 11.78
CA LEU A 78 -1.05 -7.87 11.72
C LEU A 78 -2.34 -7.32 12.31
N ILE A 79 -3.45 -7.57 11.63
CA ILE A 79 -4.79 -7.24 12.12
C ILE A 79 -5.61 -8.53 12.30
N VAL A 80 -6.51 -8.47 13.27
CA VAL A 80 -7.53 -9.49 13.54
C VAL A 80 -8.89 -8.81 13.70
N PRO A 81 -10.03 -9.48 13.50
CA PRO A 81 -11.34 -8.92 13.84
C PRO A 81 -11.35 -8.43 15.29
N ARG A 82 -12.13 -7.39 15.60
CA ARG A 82 -12.17 -6.82 16.96
C ARG A 82 -12.53 -7.85 18.03
N SER A 83 -13.41 -8.79 17.70
CA SER A 83 -13.82 -9.92 18.58
C SER A 83 -12.74 -10.99 18.73
N ASN A 84 -11.80 -11.06 17.80
CA ASN A 84 -10.71 -12.05 17.75
C ASN A 84 -11.15 -13.48 18.05
N PRO A 85 -12.10 -14.05 17.29
CA PRO A 85 -12.68 -15.37 17.58
C PRO A 85 -11.64 -16.50 17.51
N ALA A 86 -10.59 -16.35 16.72
CA ALA A 86 -9.50 -17.29 16.60
C ALA A 86 -8.44 -17.17 17.73
N HIS A 87 -8.61 -16.24 18.68
CA HIS A 87 -7.68 -16.01 19.80
C HIS A 87 -6.21 -15.85 19.34
N ILE A 88 -6.00 -15.04 18.32
CA ILE A 88 -4.66 -14.71 17.81
C ILE A 88 -4.09 -13.54 18.62
N HIS A 89 -3.00 -13.76 19.34
CA HIS A 89 -2.36 -12.76 20.20
C HIS A 89 -0.94 -12.40 19.75
N SER A 90 -0.38 -13.20 18.83
CA SER A 90 0.93 -12.96 18.24
C SER A 90 0.97 -13.44 16.78
N VAL A 91 1.97 -12.97 16.02
CA VAL A 91 2.21 -13.45 14.65
C VAL A 91 2.53 -14.96 14.61
N PHE A 92 3.01 -15.54 15.72
CA PHE A 92 3.33 -16.97 15.82
C PHE A 92 2.08 -17.84 15.88
N ASP A 93 0.92 -17.29 16.26
CA ASP A 93 -0.34 -17.99 16.29
C ASP A 93 -0.89 -18.33 14.88
N LEU A 94 -0.34 -17.67 13.85
CA LEU A 94 -0.72 -17.90 12.45
C LEU A 94 -0.38 -19.32 11.95
N ARG A 95 0.48 -20.06 12.67
CA ARG A 95 0.79 -21.48 12.37
C ARG A 95 -0.29 -22.47 12.79
N ARG A 96 -1.19 -22.04 13.67
CA ARG A 96 -2.21 -22.96 14.19
C ARG A 96 -3.13 -23.42 13.05
N ASN A 97 -3.38 -24.74 13.02
CA ASN A 97 -4.31 -25.30 12.04
C ASN A 97 -5.70 -24.69 12.18
N GLY A 98 -6.33 -24.39 11.04
CA GLY A 98 -7.66 -23.81 10.98
C GLY A 98 -7.73 -22.29 11.07
N VAL A 99 -6.60 -21.60 11.32
CA VAL A 99 -6.53 -20.14 11.19
C VAL A 99 -6.76 -19.75 9.71
N LYS A 100 -7.67 -18.82 9.47
CA LYS A 100 -7.95 -18.27 8.14
C LYS A 100 -7.12 -17.01 7.96
N LEU A 101 -5.98 -17.15 7.30
CA LEU A 101 -5.09 -16.02 7.00
C LEU A 101 -5.46 -15.43 5.63
N ASP A 102 -5.76 -14.13 5.58
CA ASP A 102 -5.95 -13.38 4.33
C ASP A 102 -4.72 -12.53 4.03
N VAL A 103 -4.22 -12.62 2.81
CA VAL A 103 -3.02 -11.87 2.37
C VAL A 103 -3.24 -11.32 0.98
N ALA A 104 -2.48 -10.29 0.61
CA ALA A 104 -2.45 -9.89 -0.78
C ALA A 104 -1.59 -10.86 -1.63
N ALA A 105 -1.92 -10.97 -2.91
CA ALA A 105 -1.25 -11.84 -3.85
C ALA A 105 0.25 -11.49 -3.99
N PRO A 106 1.08 -12.45 -4.42
CA PRO A 106 2.44 -12.16 -4.87
C PRO A 106 2.48 -11.08 -5.94
N GLY A 107 3.45 -10.16 -5.86
CA GLY A 107 3.57 -9.02 -6.75
C GLY A 107 2.76 -7.79 -6.31
N VAL A 108 1.77 -7.94 -5.42
CA VAL A 108 1.14 -6.82 -4.71
C VAL A 108 2.09 -6.38 -3.59
N PRO A 109 2.43 -5.08 -3.45
CA PRO A 109 3.45 -4.65 -2.49
C PRO A 109 3.26 -5.18 -1.07
N VAL A 110 2.06 -5.07 -0.48
CA VAL A 110 1.80 -5.58 0.87
C VAL A 110 1.90 -7.10 0.94
N GLY A 111 1.56 -7.82 -0.13
CA GLY A 111 1.69 -9.27 -0.22
C GLY A 111 3.14 -9.73 -0.22
N ASP A 112 4.00 -9.02 -0.96
CA ASP A 112 5.44 -9.28 -0.98
C ASP A 112 6.07 -8.96 0.38
N TYR A 113 5.72 -7.83 0.99
CA TYR A 113 6.18 -7.46 2.32
C TYR A 113 5.69 -8.44 3.41
N THR A 114 4.46 -8.97 3.30
CA THR A 114 3.95 -10.01 4.20
C THR A 114 4.85 -11.24 4.17
N ARG A 115 5.22 -11.70 2.99
CA ARG A 115 6.11 -12.87 2.83
C ARG A 115 7.49 -12.62 3.40
N ILE A 116 8.03 -11.40 3.23
CA ILE A 116 9.31 -11.01 3.86
C ILE A 116 9.19 -11.05 5.40
N VAL A 117 8.11 -10.52 5.99
CA VAL A 117 7.88 -10.58 7.44
C VAL A 117 7.82 -12.01 7.93
N LEU A 118 7.03 -12.85 7.27
CA LEU A 118 6.89 -14.27 7.65
C LEU A 118 8.22 -14.99 7.56
N HIS A 119 8.97 -14.80 6.48
CA HIS A 119 10.30 -15.37 6.30
C HIS A 119 11.29 -14.91 7.40
N ASN A 120 11.35 -13.61 7.68
CA ASN A 120 12.24 -13.06 8.72
C ASN A 120 11.89 -13.55 10.14
N LEU A 121 10.66 -14.05 10.34
CA LEU A 121 10.20 -14.65 11.61
C LEU A 121 10.34 -16.17 11.62
N GLY A 122 10.73 -16.81 10.52
CA GLY A 122 10.73 -18.26 10.35
C GLY A 122 9.31 -18.83 10.35
N LEU A 123 8.34 -18.11 9.76
CA LEU A 123 6.91 -18.42 9.72
C LEU A 123 6.42 -18.70 8.29
N ASP A 124 7.29 -19.14 7.39
CA ASP A 124 6.91 -19.44 5.99
C ASP A 124 5.80 -20.49 5.91
N ASP A 125 5.73 -21.40 6.88
CA ASP A 125 4.69 -22.42 7.02
C ASP A 125 3.30 -21.84 7.32
N ALA A 126 3.20 -20.64 7.89
CA ALA A 126 1.90 -19.97 8.09
C ALA A 126 1.18 -19.67 6.76
N LEU A 127 1.91 -19.63 5.64
CA LEU A 127 1.31 -19.47 4.31
C LEU A 127 0.40 -20.64 3.91
N GLN A 128 0.50 -21.80 4.55
CA GLN A 128 -0.44 -22.93 4.35
C GLN A 128 -1.86 -22.61 4.83
N ASN A 129 -2.01 -21.64 5.72
CA ASN A 129 -3.28 -21.17 6.25
C ASN A 129 -3.92 -20.04 5.43
N VAL A 130 -3.31 -19.67 4.28
CA VAL A 130 -3.85 -18.62 3.40
C VAL A 130 -5.11 -19.13 2.71
N VAL A 131 -6.23 -18.47 2.99
CA VAL A 131 -7.54 -18.80 2.40
C VAL A 131 -7.90 -17.94 1.21
N SER A 132 -7.25 -16.78 1.06
CA SER A 132 -7.47 -15.87 -0.06
C SER A 132 -6.24 -15.02 -0.36
N ASN A 133 -6.11 -14.60 -1.62
CA ASN A 133 -5.04 -13.74 -2.11
C ASN A 133 -5.65 -12.50 -2.76
N GLU A 134 -5.55 -11.35 -2.09
CA GLU A 134 -6.23 -10.13 -2.47
C GLU A 134 -5.45 -9.29 -3.50
N THR A 135 -6.19 -8.48 -4.21
CA THR A 135 -5.63 -7.62 -5.26
C THR A 135 -4.95 -6.37 -4.72
N ASP A 136 -5.31 -5.96 -3.51
CA ASP A 136 -4.67 -4.85 -2.79
C ASP A 136 -4.86 -4.95 -1.27
N VAL A 137 -4.29 -4.00 -0.51
CA VAL A 137 -4.31 -3.99 0.95
C VAL A 137 -5.69 -3.67 1.53
N ARG A 138 -6.55 -2.97 0.79
CA ARG A 138 -7.89 -2.60 1.29
C ARG A 138 -8.85 -3.77 1.24
N ASP A 139 -8.66 -4.69 0.30
CA ASP A 139 -9.41 -5.94 0.25
C ASP A 139 -9.07 -6.82 1.46
N VAL A 140 -7.76 -6.97 1.81
CA VAL A 140 -7.33 -7.66 3.04
C VAL A 140 -7.96 -7.01 4.28
N LEU A 141 -7.87 -5.66 4.38
CA LEU A 141 -8.45 -4.93 5.50
C LEU A 141 -9.95 -5.16 5.64
N ALA A 142 -10.68 -5.14 4.54
CA ALA A 142 -12.14 -5.30 4.51
C ALA A 142 -12.54 -6.71 4.99
N LYS A 143 -11.91 -7.77 4.48
CA LYS A 143 -12.22 -9.15 4.86
C LYS A 143 -12.00 -9.44 6.33
N VAL A 144 -10.86 -8.97 6.87
CA VAL A 144 -10.60 -9.10 8.30
C VAL A 144 -11.58 -8.27 9.13
N ALA A 145 -11.88 -7.03 8.72
CA ALA A 145 -12.82 -6.16 9.44
C ALA A 145 -14.26 -6.69 9.43
N LEU A 146 -14.65 -7.50 8.43
CA LEU A 146 -15.94 -8.17 8.32
C LEU A 146 -15.96 -9.54 9.03
N GLY A 147 -14.80 -10.05 9.45
CA GLY A 147 -14.69 -11.37 10.09
C GLY A 147 -14.71 -12.54 9.09
N GLU A 148 -14.48 -12.29 7.82
CA GLU A 148 -14.37 -13.33 6.79
C GLU A 148 -13.03 -14.07 6.87
N ALA A 149 -12.01 -13.41 7.45
CA ALA A 149 -10.72 -13.98 7.79
C ALA A 149 -10.38 -13.70 9.26
N ASP A 150 -9.59 -14.59 9.87
CA ASP A 150 -9.16 -14.48 11.26
C ASP A 150 -8.00 -13.49 11.45
N ALA A 151 -7.18 -13.31 10.41
CA ALA A 151 -6.04 -12.40 10.43
C ALA A 151 -5.64 -11.96 9.01
N GLY A 152 -4.93 -10.83 8.93
CA GLY A 152 -4.34 -10.33 7.69
C GLY A 152 -3.26 -9.30 7.96
N PHE A 153 -2.33 -9.14 7.00
CA PHE A 153 -1.29 -8.12 7.08
C PHE A 153 -1.68 -6.90 6.27
N VAL A 154 -1.64 -5.74 6.91
CA VAL A 154 -1.92 -4.44 6.30
C VAL A 154 -0.85 -3.43 6.73
N TYR A 155 -0.89 -2.22 6.18
CA TYR A 155 -0.06 -1.15 6.71
C TYR A 155 -0.71 -0.53 7.96
N THR A 156 0.12 0.03 8.85
CA THR A 156 -0.37 0.72 10.06
C THR A 156 -1.36 1.85 9.73
N THR A 157 -1.18 2.51 8.58
CA THR A 157 -2.10 3.54 8.08
C THR A 157 -3.47 2.99 7.74
N ASP A 158 -3.56 1.77 7.17
CA ASP A 158 -4.83 1.15 6.81
C ASP A 158 -5.63 0.73 8.05
N ALA A 159 -4.98 0.12 9.03
CA ALA A 159 -5.63 -0.27 10.28
C ALA A 159 -6.27 0.95 11.00
N ARG A 160 -5.67 2.14 10.88
CA ARG A 160 -6.21 3.38 11.47
C ARG A 160 -7.54 3.82 10.84
N THR A 161 -7.83 3.43 9.59
CA THR A 161 -9.06 3.85 8.89
C THR A 161 -10.31 3.12 9.35
N VAL A 162 -10.14 1.96 9.98
CA VAL A 162 -11.23 1.10 10.47
C VAL A 162 -11.18 0.91 11.99
N ARG A 163 -10.83 1.97 12.73
CA ARG A 163 -10.76 1.94 14.20
C ARG A 163 -12.04 1.34 14.80
N GLY A 164 -11.86 0.42 15.75
CA GLY A 164 -12.98 -0.24 16.42
C GLY A 164 -13.51 -1.50 15.70
N LYS A 165 -13.13 -1.74 14.43
CA LYS A 165 -13.50 -2.97 13.70
C LYS A 165 -12.44 -4.06 13.78
N VAL A 166 -11.18 -3.66 13.92
CA VAL A 166 -10.04 -4.59 14.04
C VAL A 166 -9.24 -4.30 15.30
N ALA A 167 -8.55 -5.33 15.81
CA ALA A 167 -7.45 -5.20 16.76
C ALA A 167 -6.13 -5.39 16.01
N THR A 168 -5.06 -4.78 16.53
CA THR A 168 -3.74 -4.78 15.90
C THR A 168 -2.73 -5.55 16.75
N ILE A 169 -1.87 -6.32 16.10
CA ILE A 169 -0.79 -7.07 16.72
C ILE A 169 0.52 -6.62 16.10
N GLY A 170 1.42 -6.12 16.94
CA GLY A 170 2.71 -5.58 16.51
C GLY A 170 3.63 -6.66 15.95
N ILE A 171 4.45 -6.28 14.98
CA ILE A 171 5.50 -7.10 14.40
C ILE A 171 6.84 -6.59 14.92
N ARG A 172 7.74 -7.49 15.35
CA ARG A 172 9.07 -7.09 15.81
C ARG A 172 9.81 -6.26 14.76
N TRP A 173 10.46 -5.20 15.20
CA TRP A 173 11.19 -4.30 14.30
C TRP A 173 12.19 -5.04 13.40
N SER A 174 12.92 -6.03 13.97
CA SER A 174 13.89 -6.82 13.22
C SER A 174 13.30 -7.66 12.08
N ALA A 175 11.99 -7.88 12.07
CA ALA A 175 11.30 -8.61 11.02
C ALA A 175 10.61 -7.68 10.00
N GLN A 176 10.52 -6.39 10.29
CA GLN A 176 9.90 -5.41 9.39
C GLN A 176 10.75 -5.20 8.13
N PRO A 177 10.15 -5.27 6.94
CA PRO A 177 10.81 -4.80 5.73
C PRO A 177 10.86 -3.27 5.70
N ILE A 178 11.74 -2.71 4.89
CA ILE A 178 11.77 -1.26 4.63
C ILE A 178 10.66 -0.96 3.62
N VAL A 179 9.50 -0.49 4.12
CA VAL A 179 8.36 -0.14 3.28
C VAL A 179 8.49 1.30 2.80
N GLN A 180 8.91 1.49 1.57
CA GLN A 180 9.11 2.79 0.94
C GLN A 180 8.10 3.02 -0.18
N TYR A 181 7.51 4.20 -0.22
CA TYR A 181 6.59 4.63 -1.27
C TYR A 181 7.31 5.54 -2.25
N ALA A 182 7.18 5.24 -3.53
CA ALA A 182 7.75 6.04 -4.60
C ALA A 182 6.67 6.57 -5.55
N VAL A 183 6.90 7.77 -6.08
CA VAL A 183 6.05 8.44 -7.06
C VAL A 183 6.84 8.72 -8.33
N ALA A 184 6.21 8.53 -9.49
CA ALA A 184 6.82 8.82 -10.78
C ALA A 184 5.82 9.46 -11.73
N VAL A 185 6.30 10.39 -12.57
CA VAL A 185 5.51 10.99 -13.67
C VAL A 185 5.51 10.02 -14.85
N VAL A 186 4.35 9.76 -15.44
CA VAL A 186 4.21 8.94 -16.64
C VAL A 186 4.66 9.77 -17.86
N LYS A 187 5.60 9.24 -18.65
CA LYS A 187 6.20 10.01 -19.77
C LYS A 187 5.22 10.31 -20.91
N SER A 188 4.20 9.47 -21.10
CA SER A 188 3.14 9.67 -22.09
C SER A 188 2.08 10.69 -21.64
N SER A 189 2.17 11.22 -20.43
CA SER A 189 1.26 12.24 -19.90
C SER A 189 1.21 13.47 -20.83
N LYS A 190 0.00 13.94 -21.11
CA LYS A 190 -0.23 15.22 -21.80
C LYS A 190 -0.08 16.43 -20.86
N HIS A 191 0.12 16.20 -19.57
CA HIS A 191 0.13 17.20 -18.50
C HIS A 191 1.46 17.22 -17.71
N LEU A 192 2.60 16.96 -18.38
CA LEU A 192 3.91 16.76 -17.74
C LEU A 192 4.28 17.87 -16.73
N THR A 193 4.06 19.14 -17.08
CA THR A 193 4.36 20.26 -16.19
C THR A 193 3.53 20.20 -14.90
N ALA A 194 2.23 19.95 -15.01
CA ALA A 194 1.34 19.83 -13.86
C ALA A 194 1.66 18.59 -13.02
N ALA A 195 1.98 17.46 -13.66
CA ALA A 195 2.36 16.22 -13.00
C ALA A 195 3.65 16.39 -12.18
N ARG A 196 4.69 17.03 -12.74
CA ARG A 196 5.94 17.36 -12.03
C ARG A 196 5.69 18.32 -10.85
N ALA A 197 4.80 19.31 -11.04
CA ALA A 197 4.40 20.24 -9.98
C ALA A 197 3.69 19.50 -8.83
N TYR A 198 2.83 18.52 -9.14
CA TYR A 198 2.16 17.67 -8.14
C TYR A 198 3.19 16.83 -7.35
N VAL A 199 4.12 16.18 -8.03
CA VAL A 199 5.21 15.42 -7.37
C VAL A 199 6.00 16.33 -6.43
N THR A 200 6.36 17.54 -6.88
CA THR A 200 7.01 18.55 -6.03
C THR A 200 6.15 18.91 -4.83
N LYS A 201 4.81 19.06 -5.01
CA LYS A 201 3.86 19.36 -3.93
C LYS A 201 3.86 18.29 -2.86
N LEU A 202 3.92 17.00 -3.23
CA LEU A 202 3.99 15.88 -2.27
C LEU A 202 5.22 15.97 -1.34
N LEU A 203 6.30 16.55 -1.80
CA LEU A 203 7.54 16.67 -1.03
C LEU A 203 7.57 17.90 -0.10
N ARG A 204 6.61 18.83 -0.25
CA ARG A 204 6.57 20.07 0.54
C ARG A 204 6.10 19.78 1.98
N PRO A 205 6.49 20.63 2.96
CA PRO A 205 6.16 20.41 4.38
C PRO A 205 4.67 20.22 4.67
N ILE A 206 3.77 20.89 3.93
CA ILE A 206 2.32 20.79 4.12
C ILE A 206 1.83 19.38 3.78
N ALA A 207 2.19 18.83 2.63
CA ALA A 207 1.82 17.47 2.23
C ALA A 207 2.45 16.44 3.17
N GLN A 208 3.72 16.62 3.54
CA GLN A 208 4.43 15.75 4.46
C GLN A 208 3.80 15.75 5.86
N ARG A 209 3.27 16.89 6.35
CA ARG A 209 2.50 16.91 7.62
C ARG A 209 1.20 16.10 7.50
N LYS A 210 0.46 16.21 6.38
CA LYS A 210 -0.76 15.42 6.15
C LYS A 210 -0.48 13.92 6.09
N LEU A 211 0.62 13.50 5.43
CA LEU A 211 1.07 12.11 5.43
C LEU A 211 1.36 11.62 6.86
N ARG A 212 2.14 12.36 7.65
CA ARG A 212 2.41 12.00 9.05
C ARG A 212 1.15 11.95 9.90
N ALA A 213 0.23 12.89 9.75
CA ALA A 213 -1.05 12.88 10.46
C ALA A 213 -1.89 11.63 10.13
N ALA A 214 -1.82 11.15 8.89
CA ALA A 214 -2.42 9.88 8.47
C ALA A 214 -1.67 8.64 8.98
N GLY A 215 -0.47 8.81 9.56
CA GLY A 215 0.33 7.73 10.15
C GLY A 215 1.47 7.22 9.29
N PHE A 216 1.71 7.83 8.14
CA PHE A 216 2.89 7.53 7.33
C PHE A 216 4.17 8.02 8.01
N LEU A 217 5.26 7.33 7.75
CA LEU A 217 6.58 7.66 8.28
C LEU A 217 7.30 8.68 7.39
N PRO A 218 8.24 9.45 7.94
CA PRO A 218 9.12 10.31 7.15
C PRO A 218 9.83 9.54 6.06
N ARG A 219 10.10 10.19 4.92
CA ARG A 219 10.79 9.57 3.78
C ARG A 219 12.28 9.20 4.06
N LYS A 220 12.86 9.83 5.09
CA LYS A 220 14.24 9.56 5.57
C LYS A 220 14.19 9.04 6.98
#